data_0311935388e2419b71ac4d945ef93da4
#
_entry.id   0311935388e2419b71ac4d945ef93da4
#
_cell.length_a   1.000
_cell.length_b   1.000
_cell.length_c   1.000
_cell.angle_alpha   90.00
_cell.angle_beta   90.00
_cell.angle_gamma   90.00
#
_symmetry.space_group_name_H-M   'P 1'
#
loop_
_entity.id
_entity.type
_entity.pdbx_description
1 polymer ?
#
loop_
_entity_poly.entity_id
_entity_poly.type
_entity_poly.pdbx_seq_one_letter_code
_entity_poly.pdbx_strand_id
1 'polypeptide(L)'
;MAVEIANLIVTLPSWGITDHPLADALAKAGPKYWVNVQISPTKTLQLTNDAKQRAALRELADWDEVKDKRALNLIAANPESPEAFIKFDDLVLAIKLRVQRLKYSACDDDTALAFSEVLRACDVDKVSPQEILVPVKTPGSGLELAKRITERAEDNELCLVLEEVEESGSVAKQLIAARQRVVRLPIFNGLKQPVEQIPANDLPIYVLVNDVSSVSSTIDGFNRAARDVAGLVWVTSNPGLAAYAVKKCSGTRSIGVPSLNADEILNKISTDSG
;
A
#
# COMPACT_ATOMS: atom_id res chain seq x y z
N MET A 1 -1.90 24.12 -30.64
CA MET A 1 -2.45 23.40 -29.48
C MET A 1 -1.80 22.04 -29.48
N ALA A 2 -1.25 21.65 -28.36
CA ALA A 2 -0.68 20.31 -28.22
C ALA A 2 -1.83 19.28 -28.23
N VAL A 3 -1.69 18.22 -29.01
CA VAL A 3 -2.71 17.18 -29.14
C VAL A 3 -2.34 16.07 -28.15
N GLU A 4 -3.23 15.74 -27.23
CA GLU A 4 -3.06 14.59 -26.34
C GLU A 4 -2.93 13.30 -27.15
N ILE A 5 -2.06 12.39 -26.72
CA ILE A 5 -1.79 11.12 -27.41
C ILE A 5 -2.29 9.91 -26.63
N ALA A 6 -2.57 10.07 -25.34
CA ALA A 6 -3.02 8.99 -24.47
C ALA A 6 -3.81 9.51 -23.27
N ASN A 7 -4.60 8.61 -22.67
CA ASN A 7 -5.22 8.81 -21.36
C ASN A 7 -4.54 7.89 -20.33
N LEU A 8 -4.32 8.38 -19.10
CA LEU A 8 -3.86 7.61 -17.98
C LEU A 8 -4.88 7.71 -16.84
N ILE A 9 -5.46 6.57 -16.45
CA ILE A 9 -6.27 6.45 -15.24
C ILE A 9 -5.36 6.02 -14.10
N VAL A 10 -5.32 6.81 -13.03
CA VAL A 10 -4.55 6.52 -11.83
C VAL A 10 -5.47 5.91 -10.79
N THR A 11 -5.21 4.65 -10.39
CA THR A 11 -6.08 3.87 -9.50
C THR A 11 -5.45 3.58 -8.14
N LEU A 12 -4.55 4.42 -7.71
CA LEU A 12 -3.86 4.28 -6.43
C LEU A 12 -4.83 4.47 -5.24
N PRO A 13 -4.62 3.77 -4.11
CA PRO A 13 -5.36 4.03 -2.88
C PRO A 13 -5.18 5.49 -2.43
N SER A 14 -6.18 6.06 -1.81
CA SER A 14 -6.13 7.46 -1.36
C SER A 14 -6.83 7.65 -0.02
N TRP A 15 -6.27 8.49 0.85
CA TRP A 15 -6.91 8.99 2.07
C TRP A 15 -7.89 10.13 1.80
N GLY A 16 -7.94 10.63 0.57
CA GLY A 16 -8.83 11.64 0.01
C GLY A 16 -8.54 11.81 -1.47
N ILE A 17 -9.37 12.52 -2.21
CA ILE A 17 -9.29 12.62 -3.68
C ILE A 17 -7.95 13.25 -4.15
N THR A 18 -7.26 13.99 -3.28
CA THR A 18 -6.06 14.78 -3.64
C THR A 18 -4.79 14.40 -2.87
N ASP A 19 -4.82 13.38 -2.03
CA ASP A 19 -3.75 13.17 -1.05
C ASP A 19 -2.68 12.13 -1.46
N HIS A 20 -2.60 11.72 -2.73
CA HIS A 20 -1.58 10.77 -3.14
C HIS A 20 -0.46 11.48 -3.92
N PRO A 21 0.78 11.59 -3.36
CA PRO A 21 1.89 12.33 -3.97
C PRO A 21 2.19 11.94 -5.42
N LEU A 22 2.13 10.63 -5.73
CA LEU A 22 2.35 10.15 -7.10
C LEU A 22 1.23 10.57 -8.04
N ALA A 23 -0.04 10.52 -7.60
CA ALA A 23 -1.18 10.97 -8.42
C ALA A 23 -1.07 12.45 -8.75
N ASP A 24 -0.71 13.28 -7.78
CA ASP A 24 -0.47 14.71 -7.96
C ASP A 24 0.70 15.00 -8.89
N ALA A 25 1.81 14.26 -8.74
CA ALA A 25 2.97 14.39 -9.62
C ALA A 25 2.63 14.00 -11.07
N LEU A 26 1.87 12.92 -11.28
CA LEU A 26 1.39 12.48 -12.58
C LEU A 26 0.46 13.53 -13.21
N ALA A 27 -0.50 14.07 -12.47
CA ALA A 27 -1.42 15.09 -12.97
C ALA A 27 -0.68 16.38 -13.38
N LYS A 28 0.32 16.80 -12.61
CA LYS A 28 1.15 17.98 -12.93
C LYS A 28 2.07 17.77 -14.14
N ALA A 29 2.65 16.57 -14.28
CA ALA A 29 3.60 16.28 -15.34
C ALA A 29 2.93 15.81 -16.65
N GLY A 30 1.71 15.27 -16.60
CA GLY A 30 0.98 14.73 -17.76
C GLY A 30 1.01 15.61 -19.01
N PRO A 31 0.71 16.92 -18.92
CA PRO A 31 0.75 17.83 -20.09
C PRO A 31 2.10 17.91 -20.79
N LYS A 32 3.22 17.77 -20.08
CA LYS A 32 4.57 17.74 -20.64
C LYS A 32 4.79 16.54 -21.57
N TYR A 33 4.10 15.44 -21.31
CA TYR A 33 4.19 14.18 -22.06
C TYR A 33 2.99 13.96 -22.99
N TRP A 34 2.09 14.95 -23.13
CA TRP A 34 0.87 14.86 -23.93
C TRP A 34 -0.09 13.77 -23.45
N VAL A 35 -0.07 13.46 -22.18
CA VAL A 35 -0.91 12.45 -21.53
C VAL A 35 -1.96 13.15 -20.67
N ASN A 36 -3.24 12.85 -20.95
CA ASN A 36 -4.35 13.28 -20.12
C ASN A 36 -4.45 12.37 -18.89
N VAL A 37 -4.15 12.90 -17.70
CA VAL A 37 -4.14 12.14 -16.45
C VAL A 37 -5.45 12.36 -15.71
N GLN A 38 -6.13 11.25 -15.39
CA GLN A 38 -7.36 11.22 -14.59
C GLN A 38 -7.13 10.41 -13.32
N ILE A 39 -7.42 10.99 -12.17
CA ILE A 39 -7.31 10.31 -10.88
C ILE A 39 -8.68 9.69 -10.56
N SER A 40 -8.71 8.37 -10.45
CA SER A 40 -9.90 7.62 -10.07
C SER A 40 -9.49 6.57 -9.03
N PRO A 41 -9.35 6.95 -7.75
CA PRO A 41 -8.99 6.03 -6.69
C PRO A 41 -10.00 4.87 -6.62
N THR A 42 -9.49 3.66 -6.58
CA THR A 42 -10.32 2.44 -6.44
C THR A 42 -10.49 2.02 -4.99
N LYS A 43 -9.82 2.72 -4.09
CA LYS A 43 -9.87 2.45 -2.66
C LYS A 43 -9.74 3.77 -1.90
N THR A 44 -10.76 4.14 -1.17
CA THR A 44 -10.69 5.26 -0.22
C THR A 44 -10.34 4.74 1.15
N LEU A 45 -9.28 5.30 1.76
CA LEU A 45 -8.77 4.88 3.05
C LEU A 45 -9.38 5.75 4.16
N GLN A 46 -9.75 5.11 5.26
CA GLN A 46 -10.30 5.78 6.45
C GLN A 46 -9.71 5.16 7.71
N LEU A 47 -9.32 6.00 8.66
CA LEU A 47 -8.93 5.50 9.98
C LEU A 47 -10.12 4.82 10.66
N THR A 48 -9.83 3.74 11.35
CA THR A 48 -10.85 3.02 12.12
C THR A 48 -10.91 3.52 13.57
N ASN A 49 -12.07 3.39 14.16
CA ASN A 49 -12.26 3.60 15.61
C ASN A 49 -13.27 2.56 16.10
N ASP A 50 -12.92 1.31 16.00
CA ASP A 50 -13.80 0.21 16.36
C ASP A 50 -13.44 -0.46 17.71
N ALA A 51 -14.24 -1.44 18.11
CA ALA A 51 -14.01 -2.15 19.36
C ALA A 51 -12.73 -2.99 19.35
N LYS A 52 -12.32 -3.52 18.19
CA LYS A 52 -11.09 -4.32 18.03
C LYS A 52 -9.86 -3.45 18.20
N GLN A 53 -9.86 -2.27 17.59
CA GLN A 53 -8.80 -1.29 17.75
C GLN A 53 -8.64 -0.88 19.21
N ARG A 54 -9.75 -0.53 19.89
CA ARG A 54 -9.71 -0.20 21.31
C ARG A 54 -9.24 -1.35 22.21
N ALA A 55 -9.59 -2.58 21.86
CA ALA A 55 -9.08 -3.77 22.56
C ALA A 55 -7.57 -3.94 22.38
N ALA A 56 -7.07 -3.81 21.16
CA ALA A 56 -5.64 -3.88 20.85
C ALA A 56 -4.83 -2.78 21.55
N LEU A 57 -5.34 -1.55 21.59
CA LEU A 57 -4.70 -0.46 22.34
C LEU A 57 -4.66 -0.70 23.84
N ARG A 58 -5.70 -1.32 24.42
CA ARG A 58 -5.69 -1.73 25.85
C ARG A 58 -4.65 -2.82 26.09
N GLU A 59 -4.57 -3.82 25.23
CA GLU A 59 -3.56 -4.87 25.36
C GLU A 59 -2.14 -4.30 25.27
N LEU A 60 -1.91 -3.34 24.39
CA LEU A 60 -0.65 -2.60 24.31
C LEU A 60 -0.41 -1.76 25.59
N ALA A 61 -1.46 -1.16 26.15
CA ALA A 61 -1.36 -0.37 27.38
C ALA A 61 -1.06 -1.22 28.62
N ASP A 62 -1.55 -2.46 28.64
CA ASP A 62 -1.30 -3.42 29.72
C ASP A 62 0.06 -4.13 29.58
N TRP A 63 0.71 -4.01 28.42
CA TRP A 63 2.03 -4.55 28.20
C TRP A 63 3.09 -3.71 28.90
N ASP A 64 3.86 -4.35 29.78
CA ASP A 64 4.90 -3.72 30.57
C ASP A 64 6.29 -4.18 30.12
N GLU A 65 6.95 -3.36 29.32
CA GLU A 65 8.29 -3.62 28.81
C GLU A 65 9.31 -3.88 29.93
N VAL A 66 9.21 -3.15 31.04
CA VAL A 66 10.18 -3.21 32.13
C VAL A 66 10.09 -4.54 32.89
N LYS A 67 8.88 -5.01 33.17
CA LYS A 67 8.67 -6.30 33.82
C LYS A 67 9.06 -7.46 32.95
N ASP A 68 8.69 -7.36 31.68
CA ASP A 68 8.82 -8.47 30.75
C ASP A 68 10.18 -8.52 30.05
N LYS A 69 10.97 -7.43 30.08
CA LYS A 69 12.26 -7.27 29.36
C LYS A 69 12.14 -7.58 27.85
N ARG A 70 11.01 -7.25 27.24
CA ARG A 70 10.64 -7.64 25.88
C ARG A 70 10.87 -6.50 24.90
N ALA A 71 11.08 -6.85 23.63
CA ALA A 71 11.01 -5.92 22.53
C ALA A 71 9.60 -5.84 21.94
N LEU A 72 9.22 -4.70 21.41
CA LEU A 72 8.04 -4.53 20.57
C LEU A 72 8.47 -4.49 19.11
N ASN A 73 7.98 -5.44 18.32
CA ASN A 73 8.14 -5.39 16.86
C ASN A 73 6.91 -4.73 16.25
N LEU A 74 7.10 -3.54 15.69
CA LEU A 74 6.06 -2.79 15.00
C LEU A 74 6.08 -3.17 13.53
N ILE A 75 4.97 -3.73 13.03
CA ILE A 75 4.90 -4.37 11.72
C ILE A 75 3.91 -3.63 10.82
N ALA A 76 4.42 -2.98 9.78
CA ALA A 76 3.62 -2.41 8.70
C ALA A 76 3.25 -3.53 7.71
N ALA A 77 2.06 -4.13 7.88
CA ALA A 77 1.63 -5.29 7.11
C ALA A 77 1.14 -4.92 5.70
N ASN A 78 0.80 -3.66 5.46
CA ASN A 78 0.30 -3.13 4.19
C ASN A 78 1.09 -1.88 3.78
N PRO A 79 1.15 -1.55 2.48
CA PRO A 79 1.76 -0.31 2.00
C PRO A 79 1.17 0.96 2.63
N GLU A 80 -0.10 0.94 3.00
CA GLU A 80 -0.82 2.07 3.59
C GLU A 80 -0.64 2.18 5.12
N SER A 81 -0.08 1.16 5.77
CA SER A 81 0.12 1.13 7.23
C SER A 81 0.98 2.29 7.76
N PRO A 82 2.08 2.72 7.10
CA PRO A 82 2.88 3.85 7.56
C PRO A 82 2.08 5.16 7.62
N GLU A 83 1.30 5.44 6.57
CA GLU A 83 0.49 6.66 6.54
C GLU A 83 -0.69 6.60 7.53
N ALA A 84 -1.30 5.43 7.72
CA ALA A 84 -2.30 5.23 8.76
C ALA A 84 -1.71 5.44 10.16
N PHE A 85 -0.49 4.98 10.39
CA PHE A 85 0.21 5.14 11.66
C PHE A 85 0.42 6.61 12.03
N ILE A 86 0.90 7.46 11.12
CA ILE A 86 1.12 8.90 11.40
C ILE A 86 -0.19 9.63 11.70
N LYS A 87 -1.31 9.18 11.13
CA LYS A 87 -2.64 9.76 11.35
C LYS A 87 -3.28 9.27 12.67
N PHE A 88 -2.62 8.37 13.40
CA PHE A 88 -3.17 7.78 14.61
C PHE A 88 -2.41 8.23 15.87
N ASP A 89 -2.67 9.45 16.29
CA ASP A 89 -1.96 10.15 17.37
C ASP A 89 -1.89 9.35 18.68
N ASP A 90 -2.99 8.69 19.09
CA ASP A 90 -3.03 7.91 20.33
C ASP A 90 -2.03 6.75 20.31
N LEU A 91 -1.86 6.09 19.17
CA LEU A 91 -0.89 5.00 19.00
C LEU A 91 0.54 5.53 19.02
N VAL A 92 0.80 6.60 18.26
CA VAL A 92 2.11 7.27 18.23
C VAL A 92 2.54 7.67 19.63
N LEU A 93 1.64 8.32 20.37
CA LEU A 93 1.90 8.74 21.74
C LEU A 93 2.13 7.56 22.69
N ALA A 94 1.32 6.49 22.58
CA ALA A 94 1.47 5.29 23.40
C ALA A 94 2.84 4.63 23.19
N ILE A 95 3.32 4.55 21.96
CA ILE A 95 4.62 3.97 21.62
C ILE A 95 5.74 4.86 22.15
N LYS A 96 5.71 6.17 21.88
CA LYS A 96 6.75 7.13 22.36
C LYS A 96 6.94 7.10 23.85
N LEU A 97 5.87 7.00 24.62
CA LEU A 97 5.93 7.13 26.07
C LEU A 97 6.27 5.81 26.80
N ARG A 98 6.11 4.66 26.15
CA ARG A 98 6.11 3.37 26.84
C ARG A 98 7.13 2.37 26.32
N VAL A 99 7.65 2.55 25.10
CA VAL A 99 8.48 1.54 24.47
C VAL A 99 9.89 2.07 24.23
N GLN A 100 10.88 1.35 24.78
CA GLN A 100 12.30 1.70 24.65
C GLN A 100 13.04 0.76 23.68
N ARG A 101 12.54 -0.48 23.50
CA ARG A 101 13.14 -1.50 22.64
C ARG A 101 12.22 -1.78 21.47
N LEU A 102 12.38 -1.01 20.41
CA LEU A 102 11.60 -1.13 19.17
C LEU A 102 12.37 -1.95 18.13
N LYS A 103 11.65 -2.81 17.44
CA LYS A 103 12.04 -3.43 16.18
C LYS A 103 11.00 -3.09 15.14
N TYR A 104 11.38 -3.17 13.86
CA TYR A 104 10.52 -2.75 12.77
C TYR A 104 10.51 -3.79 11.66
N SER A 105 9.33 -3.99 11.08
CA SER A 105 9.13 -4.87 9.93
C SER A 105 8.12 -4.27 8.95
N ALA A 106 8.29 -4.53 7.67
CA ALA A 106 7.41 -4.02 6.62
C ALA A 106 7.17 -5.07 5.53
N CYS A 107 6.07 -4.95 4.80
CA CYS A 107 5.69 -5.92 3.78
C CYS A 107 6.60 -5.90 2.56
N ASP A 108 7.28 -4.78 2.26
CA ASP A 108 8.25 -4.62 1.17
C ASP A 108 9.19 -3.42 1.42
N ASP A 109 10.14 -3.21 0.50
CA ASP A 109 11.16 -2.16 0.61
C ASP A 109 10.55 -0.74 0.51
N ASP A 110 9.55 -0.53 -0.33
CA ASP A 110 8.89 0.77 -0.48
C ASP A 110 8.13 1.14 0.80
N THR A 111 7.44 0.16 1.39
CA THR A 111 6.79 0.32 2.70
C THR A 111 7.80 0.57 3.81
N ALA A 112 8.97 -0.08 3.78
CA ALA A 112 10.05 0.16 4.75
C ALA A 112 10.59 1.58 4.66
N LEU A 113 10.78 2.10 3.43
CA LEU A 113 11.19 3.48 3.21
C LEU A 113 10.17 4.46 3.80
N ALA A 114 8.90 4.33 3.41
CA ALA A 114 7.82 5.17 3.92
C ALA A 114 7.70 5.08 5.45
N PHE A 115 7.85 3.89 6.02
CA PHE A 115 7.76 3.68 7.46
C PHE A 115 8.90 4.36 8.21
N SER A 116 10.14 4.29 7.69
CA SER A 116 11.27 5.00 8.31
C SER A 116 11.08 6.53 8.32
N GLU A 117 10.51 7.08 7.24
CA GLU A 117 10.19 8.51 7.15
C GLU A 117 9.11 8.92 8.16
N VAL A 118 8.06 8.12 8.27
CA VAL A 118 6.97 8.33 9.23
C VAL A 118 7.45 8.24 10.67
N LEU A 119 8.24 7.24 11.03
CA LEU A 119 8.80 7.10 12.38
C LEU A 119 9.65 8.32 12.78
N ARG A 120 10.42 8.83 11.82
CA ARG A 120 11.22 10.06 12.01
C ARG A 120 10.35 11.30 12.13
N ALA A 121 9.34 11.44 11.28
CA ALA A 121 8.40 12.57 11.29
C ALA A 121 7.61 12.64 12.61
N CYS A 122 7.21 11.47 13.14
CA CYS A 122 6.55 11.36 14.44
C CYS A 122 7.49 11.47 15.63
N ASP A 123 8.81 11.59 15.42
CA ASP A 123 9.83 11.57 16.49
C ASP A 123 9.69 10.34 17.40
N VAL A 124 9.39 9.18 16.80
CA VAL A 124 9.33 7.88 17.47
C VAL A 124 10.73 7.26 17.50
N ASP A 125 11.38 7.17 16.33
CA ASP A 125 12.72 6.62 16.18
C ASP A 125 13.40 7.16 14.90
N LYS A 126 14.73 7.01 14.82
CA LYS A 126 15.56 7.38 13.67
C LYS A 126 16.15 6.15 13.00
N VAL A 127 15.27 5.22 12.66
CA VAL A 127 15.66 3.98 11.98
C VAL A 127 15.89 4.23 10.48
N SER A 128 16.92 3.59 9.91
CA SER A 128 17.10 3.59 8.46
C SER A 128 16.24 2.51 7.78
N PRO A 129 15.83 2.68 6.51
CA PRO A 129 15.03 1.67 5.81
C PRO A 129 15.68 0.29 5.79
N GLN A 130 17.02 0.20 5.75
CA GLN A 130 17.79 -1.03 5.73
C GLN A 130 17.75 -1.80 7.05
N GLU A 131 17.40 -1.13 8.16
CA GLU A 131 17.23 -1.75 9.47
C GLU A 131 15.84 -2.34 9.67
N ILE A 132 14.88 -1.97 8.80
CA ILE A 132 13.53 -2.51 8.79
C ILE A 132 13.54 -3.88 8.11
N LEU A 133 12.98 -4.88 8.76
CA LEU A 133 12.93 -6.25 8.24
C LEU A 133 11.87 -6.38 7.15
N VAL A 134 12.25 -6.81 5.96
CA VAL A 134 11.34 -7.02 4.82
C VAL A 134 11.49 -8.44 4.23
N PRO A 135 10.52 -8.96 3.48
CA PRO A 135 10.68 -10.17 2.67
C PRO A 135 11.78 -9.97 1.63
N VAL A 136 12.58 -11.01 1.35
CA VAL A 136 13.71 -10.92 0.38
C VAL A 136 13.32 -11.47 -0.98
N LYS A 137 12.62 -12.62 -0.99
CA LYS A 137 12.33 -13.36 -2.22
C LYS A 137 11.04 -12.94 -2.90
N THR A 138 10.05 -12.56 -2.11
CA THR A 138 8.70 -12.27 -2.59
C THR A 138 8.18 -11.01 -1.88
N PRO A 139 8.43 -9.81 -2.42
CA PRO A 139 7.89 -8.57 -1.86
C PRO A 139 6.37 -8.68 -1.64
N GLY A 140 5.88 -8.17 -0.52
CA GLY A 140 4.47 -8.29 -0.13
C GLY A 140 4.06 -9.67 0.41
N SER A 141 4.97 -10.65 0.52
CA SER A 141 4.67 -11.97 1.07
C SER A 141 4.57 -11.95 2.59
N GLY A 142 3.35 -11.93 3.11
CA GLY A 142 3.11 -12.03 4.55
C GLY A 142 3.65 -13.31 5.18
N LEU A 143 3.67 -14.43 4.44
CA LEU A 143 4.25 -15.69 4.90
C LEU A 143 5.76 -15.59 5.07
N GLU A 144 6.48 -15.03 4.08
CA GLU A 144 7.94 -14.86 4.16
C GLU A 144 8.31 -13.86 5.25
N LEU A 145 7.59 -12.75 5.35
CA LEU A 145 7.80 -11.76 6.42
C LEU A 145 7.65 -12.39 7.80
N ALA A 146 6.55 -13.11 8.04
CA ALA A 146 6.31 -13.78 9.31
C ALA A 146 7.40 -14.81 9.65
N LYS A 147 7.88 -15.57 8.66
CA LYS A 147 8.99 -16.51 8.84
C LYS A 147 10.27 -15.79 9.29
N ARG A 148 10.64 -14.71 8.61
CA ARG A 148 11.83 -13.92 8.94
C ARG A 148 11.73 -13.26 10.31
N ILE A 149 10.55 -12.75 10.69
CA ILE A 149 10.30 -12.23 12.02
C ILE A 149 10.53 -13.34 13.06
N THR A 150 9.94 -14.52 12.84
CA THR A 150 10.07 -15.66 13.76
C THR A 150 11.51 -16.12 13.94
N GLU A 151 12.31 -16.15 12.85
CA GLU A 151 13.72 -16.51 12.87
C GLU A 151 14.60 -15.53 13.67
N ARG A 152 14.15 -14.28 13.82
CA ARG A 152 14.87 -13.20 14.52
C ARG A 152 14.21 -12.78 15.84
N ALA A 153 13.07 -13.39 16.17
CA ALA A 153 12.33 -13.05 17.37
C ALA A 153 13.14 -13.39 18.64
N GLU A 154 13.14 -12.47 19.56
CA GLU A 154 13.62 -12.74 20.92
C GLU A 154 12.53 -13.47 21.73
N ASP A 155 12.94 -14.19 22.78
CA ASP A 155 11.97 -14.82 23.68
C ASP A 155 10.98 -13.79 24.20
N ASN A 156 9.69 -14.08 24.00
CA ASN A 156 8.58 -13.23 24.43
C ASN A 156 8.45 -11.85 23.73
N GLU A 157 8.99 -11.65 22.55
CA GLU A 157 8.76 -10.44 21.74
C GLU A 157 7.25 -10.24 21.48
N LEU A 158 6.78 -9.00 21.57
CA LEU A 158 5.42 -8.64 21.19
C LEU A 158 5.40 -8.11 19.76
N CYS A 159 4.64 -8.74 18.89
CA CYS A 159 4.42 -8.31 17.51
C CYS A 159 3.14 -7.47 17.45
N LEU A 160 3.25 -6.17 17.18
CA LEU A 160 2.12 -5.28 16.90
C LEU A 160 1.95 -5.14 15.40
N VAL A 161 0.91 -5.75 14.84
CA VAL A 161 0.64 -5.78 13.40
C VAL A 161 -0.34 -4.68 13.04
N LEU A 162 0.13 -3.69 12.30
CA LEU A 162 -0.66 -2.60 11.72
C LEU A 162 -1.26 -3.09 10.41
N GLU A 163 -2.58 -3.22 10.34
CA GLU A 163 -3.24 -3.84 9.19
C GLU A 163 -4.58 -3.18 8.83
N GLU A 164 -5.08 -3.50 7.65
CA GLU A 164 -6.44 -3.15 7.22
C GLU A 164 -7.49 -4.01 7.95
N VAL A 165 -8.66 -3.45 8.25
CA VAL A 165 -9.74 -4.12 9.00
C VAL A 165 -10.17 -5.45 8.35
N GLU A 166 -10.36 -5.44 7.04
CA GLU A 166 -10.88 -6.60 6.29
C GLU A 166 -9.79 -7.56 5.82
N GLU A 167 -8.52 -7.22 6.05
CA GLU A 167 -7.47 -8.12 5.62
C GLU A 167 -7.53 -9.43 6.41
N SER A 168 -7.55 -10.52 5.66
CA SER A 168 -7.59 -11.87 6.26
C SER A 168 -6.30 -12.23 7.01
N GLY A 169 -5.47 -11.24 7.30
CA GLY A 169 -4.36 -11.25 8.24
C GLY A 169 -3.30 -12.29 7.90
N SER A 170 -2.68 -12.20 6.75
CA SER A 170 -1.66 -13.15 6.36
C SER A 170 -0.45 -13.15 7.32
N VAL A 171 0.09 -11.97 7.65
CA VAL A 171 1.24 -11.84 8.57
C VAL A 171 0.84 -12.24 10.00
N ALA A 172 -0.21 -11.64 10.54
CA ALA A 172 -0.66 -11.92 11.91
C ALA A 172 -1.02 -13.40 12.12
N LYS A 173 -1.75 -14.02 11.17
CA LYS A 173 -2.09 -15.45 11.23
C LYS A 173 -0.85 -16.35 11.26
N GLN A 174 0.14 -16.04 10.43
CA GLN A 174 1.36 -16.82 10.36
C GLN A 174 2.20 -16.68 11.64
N LEU A 175 2.28 -15.48 12.21
CA LEU A 175 2.96 -15.24 13.48
C LEU A 175 2.27 -15.98 14.64
N ILE A 176 0.93 -15.96 14.69
CA ILE A 176 0.14 -16.72 15.68
C ILE A 176 0.39 -18.23 15.51
N ALA A 177 0.37 -18.74 14.26
CA ALA A 177 0.68 -20.15 13.99
C ALA A 177 2.09 -20.55 14.43
N ALA A 178 3.05 -19.60 14.34
CA ALA A 178 4.42 -19.74 14.83
C ALA A 178 4.56 -19.52 16.36
N ARG A 179 3.44 -19.40 17.10
CA ARG A 179 3.37 -19.19 18.54
C ARG A 179 4.00 -17.87 19.02
N GLN A 180 4.10 -16.88 18.13
CA GLN A 180 4.47 -15.52 18.54
C GLN A 180 3.30 -14.86 19.29
N ARG A 181 3.63 -13.95 20.21
CA ARG A 181 2.62 -13.10 20.84
C ARG A 181 2.28 -11.95 19.89
N VAL A 182 1.03 -11.88 19.44
CA VAL A 182 0.60 -10.94 18.39
C VAL A 182 -0.58 -10.11 18.88
N VAL A 183 -0.45 -8.79 18.79
CA VAL A 183 -1.56 -7.85 18.86
C VAL A 183 -1.87 -7.38 17.46
N ARG A 184 -3.07 -7.66 16.97
CA ARG A 184 -3.58 -7.17 15.70
C ARG A 184 -4.20 -5.80 15.91
N LEU A 185 -3.69 -4.80 15.24
CA LEU A 185 -4.21 -3.45 15.28
C LEU A 185 -4.76 -3.04 13.92
N PRO A 186 -6.08 -3.20 13.70
CA PRO A 186 -6.73 -2.72 12.49
C PRO A 186 -6.83 -1.19 12.55
N ILE A 187 -5.90 -0.49 11.90
CA ILE A 187 -5.80 0.98 11.99
C ILE A 187 -6.52 1.71 10.87
N PHE A 188 -6.82 1.03 9.78
CA PHE A 188 -7.56 1.63 8.68
C PHE A 188 -8.50 0.64 7.99
N ASN A 189 -9.46 1.18 7.26
CA ASN A 189 -10.36 0.45 6.36
C ASN A 189 -10.26 1.04 4.97
N GLY A 190 -10.15 0.18 3.96
CA GLY A 190 -10.14 0.56 2.56
C GLY A 190 -11.48 0.28 1.91
N LEU A 191 -12.27 1.33 1.69
CA LEU A 191 -13.53 1.23 0.98
C LEU A 191 -13.29 1.12 -0.52
N LYS A 192 -13.53 -0.05 -1.10
CA LYS A 192 -13.39 -0.28 -2.54
C LYS A 192 -14.42 0.50 -3.32
N GLN A 193 -13.97 1.11 -4.40
CA GLN A 193 -14.80 1.88 -5.33
C GLN A 193 -14.48 1.47 -6.76
N PRO A 194 -15.47 1.43 -7.67
CA PRO A 194 -15.20 1.26 -9.09
C PRO A 194 -14.57 2.53 -9.65
N VAL A 195 -13.81 2.40 -10.74
CA VAL A 195 -13.35 3.56 -11.50
C VAL A 195 -14.57 4.32 -12.03
N GLU A 196 -14.68 5.60 -11.69
CA GLU A 196 -15.82 6.44 -12.07
C GLU A 196 -15.54 7.30 -13.30
N GLN A 197 -14.29 7.75 -13.45
CA GLN A 197 -13.89 8.61 -14.55
C GLN A 197 -13.25 7.80 -15.67
N ILE A 198 -14.02 7.55 -16.72
CA ILE A 198 -13.55 6.83 -17.93
C ILE A 198 -13.50 7.81 -19.09
N PRO A 199 -12.32 7.99 -19.75
CA PRO A 199 -12.18 8.90 -20.86
C PRO A 199 -13.17 8.58 -21.99
N ALA A 200 -13.84 9.60 -22.50
CA ALA A 200 -14.84 9.44 -23.58
C ALA A 200 -14.25 9.51 -24.99
N ASN A 201 -12.96 9.87 -25.13
CA ASN A 201 -12.27 9.97 -26.41
C ASN A 201 -11.74 8.59 -26.88
N ASP A 202 -11.28 8.52 -28.12
CA ASP A 202 -10.76 7.28 -28.75
C ASP A 202 -9.24 7.09 -28.57
N LEU A 203 -8.61 7.86 -27.69
CA LEU A 203 -7.20 7.70 -27.40
C LEU A 203 -6.92 6.43 -26.59
N PRO A 204 -5.73 5.83 -26.72
CA PRO A 204 -5.32 4.69 -25.91
C PRO A 204 -5.50 4.98 -24.40
N ILE A 205 -6.02 4.00 -23.65
CA ILE A 205 -6.26 4.13 -22.20
C ILE A 205 -5.26 3.25 -21.46
N TYR A 206 -4.42 3.90 -20.67
CA TYR A 206 -3.49 3.29 -19.73
C TYR A 206 -4.09 3.33 -18.33
N VAL A 207 -3.92 2.27 -17.57
CA VAL A 207 -4.42 2.18 -16.19
C VAL A 207 -3.27 1.82 -15.27
N LEU A 208 -2.90 2.74 -14.39
CA LEU A 208 -1.90 2.49 -13.36
C LEU A 208 -2.53 1.69 -12.22
N VAL A 209 -2.01 0.49 -11.99
CA VAL A 209 -2.48 -0.43 -10.95
C VAL A 209 -1.33 -0.88 -10.06
N ASN A 210 -1.57 -0.97 -8.75
CA ASN A 210 -0.60 -1.45 -7.78
C ASN A 210 -1.06 -2.68 -6.99
N ASP A 211 -2.33 -3.07 -7.11
CA ASP A 211 -2.91 -4.23 -6.45
C ASP A 211 -4.01 -4.91 -7.29
N VAL A 212 -4.42 -6.11 -6.86
CA VAL A 212 -5.48 -6.91 -7.51
C VAL A 212 -6.84 -6.22 -7.42
N SER A 213 -7.09 -5.45 -6.36
CA SER A 213 -8.38 -4.77 -6.19
C SER A 213 -8.53 -3.63 -7.19
N SER A 214 -7.45 -2.92 -7.52
CA SER A 214 -7.41 -1.88 -8.55
C SER A 214 -7.79 -2.43 -9.93
N VAL A 215 -7.30 -3.63 -10.29
CA VAL A 215 -7.69 -4.32 -11.54
C VAL A 215 -9.18 -4.61 -11.55
N SER A 216 -9.71 -5.19 -10.47
CA SER A 216 -11.14 -5.54 -10.36
C SER A 216 -12.04 -4.31 -10.40
N SER A 217 -11.69 -3.27 -9.67
CA SER A 217 -12.44 -2.00 -9.63
C SER A 217 -12.44 -1.27 -10.98
N THR A 218 -11.35 -1.39 -11.75
CA THR A 218 -11.30 -0.87 -13.13
C THR A 218 -12.28 -1.60 -14.02
N ILE A 219 -12.27 -2.94 -14.00
CA ILE A 219 -13.20 -3.76 -14.78
C ILE A 219 -14.65 -3.42 -14.42
N ASP A 220 -14.95 -3.32 -13.14
CA ASP A 220 -16.30 -2.96 -12.66
C ASP A 220 -16.73 -1.56 -13.12
N GLY A 221 -15.82 -0.59 -13.13
CA GLY A 221 -16.07 0.75 -13.62
C GLY A 221 -16.41 0.76 -15.12
N PHE A 222 -15.60 0.10 -15.94
CA PHE A 222 -15.83 -0.01 -17.38
C PHE A 222 -17.15 -0.73 -17.69
N ASN A 223 -17.46 -1.83 -16.99
CA ASN A 223 -18.72 -2.56 -17.13
C ASN A 223 -19.92 -1.68 -16.79
N ARG A 224 -19.86 -0.87 -15.72
CA ARG A 224 -20.92 0.08 -15.33
C ARG A 224 -21.11 1.18 -16.38
N ALA A 225 -20.04 1.62 -17.00
CA ALA A 225 -20.08 2.61 -18.08
C ALA A 225 -20.48 2.00 -19.45
N ALA A 226 -20.77 0.70 -19.52
CA ALA A 226 -21.02 -0.04 -20.76
C ALA A 226 -19.86 0.12 -21.78
N ARG A 227 -18.61 0.20 -21.30
CA ARG A 227 -17.39 0.33 -22.11
C ARG A 227 -16.64 -0.99 -22.10
N ASP A 228 -16.05 -1.33 -23.26
CA ASP A 228 -15.20 -2.51 -23.40
C ASP A 228 -13.85 -2.26 -22.67
N VAL A 229 -13.36 -3.29 -21.99
CA VAL A 229 -12.02 -3.32 -21.41
C VAL A 229 -10.96 -3.75 -22.41
N ALA A 230 -11.35 -4.28 -23.57
CA ALA A 230 -10.41 -4.63 -24.62
C ALA A 230 -9.62 -3.39 -25.10
N GLY A 231 -8.31 -3.57 -25.28
CA GLY A 231 -7.42 -2.47 -25.66
C GLY A 231 -6.85 -1.67 -24.47
N LEU A 232 -7.27 -1.90 -23.23
CA LEU A 232 -6.62 -1.30 -22.08
C LEU A 232 -5.15 -1.74 -21.96
N VAL A 233 -4.32 -0.82 -21.51
CA VAL A 233 -2.91 -1.07 -21.23
C VAL A 233 -2.67 -0.92 -19.72
N TRP A 234 -2.36 -2.03 -19.05
CA TRP A 234 -2.05 -2.03 -17.63
C TRP A 234 -0.64 -1.54 -17.39
N VAL A 235 -0.47 -0.57 -16.49
CA VAL A 235 0.82 -0.01 -16.08
C VAL A 235 1.08 -0.43 -14.65
N THR A 236 2.20 -1.09 -14.39
CA THR A 236 2.55 -1.55 -13.03
C THR A 236 4.05 -1.82 -12.91
N SER A 237 4.60 -1.69 -11.71
CA SER A 237 5.95 -2.12 -11.37
C SER A 237 6.03 -3.60 -10.98
N ASN A 238 4.87 -4.28 -10.79
CA ASN A 238 4.79 -5.66 -10.34
C ASN A 238 4.48 -6.62 -11.51
N PRO A 239 5.44 -7.48 -11.95
CA PRO A 239 5.21 -8.41 -13.05
C PRO A 239 4.10 -9.46 -12.78
N GLY A 240 3.92 -9.87 -11.53
CA GLY A 240 2.85 -10.79 -11.14
C GLY A 240 1.46 -10.17 -11.29
N LEU A 241 1.33 -8.89 -10.93
CA LEU A 241 0.11 -8.13 -11.12
C LEU A 241 -0.17 -7.89 -12.61
N ALA A 242 0.86 -7.59 -13.40
CA ALA A 242 0.76 -7.47 -14.86
C ALA A 242 0.18 -8.74 -15.50
N ALA A 243 0.74 -9.90 -15.16
CA ALA A 243 0.26 -11.19 -15.65
C ALA A 243 -1.19 -11.49 -15.21
N TYR A 244 -1.54 -11.16 -13.97
CA TYR A 244 -2.89 -11.29 -13.44
C TYR A 244 -3.89 -10.43 -14.23
N ALA A 245 -3.58 -9.15 -14.46
CA ALA A 245 -4.46 -8.20 -15.13
C ALA A 245 -4.76 -8.65 -16.58
N VAL A 246 -3.71 -9.00 -17.34
CA VAL A 246 -3.85 -9.49 -18.72
C VAL A 246 -4.64 -10.80 -18.77
N LYS A 247 -4.41 -11.72 -17.84
CA LYS A 247 -5.18 -12.98 -17.76
C LYS A 247 -6.66 -12.74 -17.43
N LYS A 248 -6.95 -11.73 -16.60
CA LYS A 248 -8.32 -11.40 -16.19
C LYS A 248 -9.13 -10.72 -17.28
N CYS A 249 -8.48 -9.98 -18.18
CA CYS A 249 -9.11 -9.20 -19.25
C CYS A 249 -8.52 -9.59 -20.61
N SER A 250 -9.26 -10.38 -21.39
CA SER A 250 -8.86 -10.72 -22.76
C SER A 250 -8.74 -9.45 -23.62
N GLY A 251 -7.74 -9.42 -24.51
CA GLY A 251 -7.52 -8.29 -25.41
C GLY A 251 -6.77 -7.11 -24.81
N THR A 252 -6.34 -7.22 -23.54
CA THR A 252 -5.50 -6.20 -22.88
C THR A 252 -4.02 -6.60 -22.91
N ARG A 253 -3.14 -5.62 -22.72
CA ARG A 253 -1.70 -5.84 -22.57
C ARG A 253 -1.18 -5.07 -21.35
N SER A 254 0.07 -5.31 -20.97
CA SER A 254 0.71 -4.59 -19.86
C SER A 254 2.05 -4.01 -20.27
N ILE A 255 2.41 -2.89 -19.65
CA ILE A 255 3.75 -2.31 -19.69
C ILE A 255 4.31 -2.26 -18.27
N GLY A 256 5.53 -2.74 -18.12
CA GLY A 256 6.25 -2.66 -16.85
C GLY A 256 6.94 -1.30 -16.73
N VAL A 257 6.89 -0.73 -15.52
CA VAL A 257 7.69 0.44 -15.14
C VAL A 257 8.66 0.00 -14.03
N PRO A 258 9.92 0.46 -14.04
CA PRO A 258 10.91 0.01 -13.05
C PRO A 258 10.62 0.55 -11.65
N SER A 259 9.97 1.71 -11.58
CA SER A 259 9.55 2.32 -10.32
C SER A 259 8.23 3.09 -10.50
N LEU A 260 7.58 3.43 -9.38
CA LEU A 260 6.40 4.31 -9.38
C LEU A 260 6.83 5.78 -9.36
N ASN A 261 7.63 6.20 -10.36
CA ASN A 261 8.03 7.57 -10.57
C ASN A 261 7.21 8.20 -11.71
N ALA A 262 6.70 9.41 -11.50
CA ALA A 262 5.80 10.06 -12.46
C ALA A 262 6.41 10.28 -13.85
N ASP A 263 7.66 10.77 -13.92
CA ASP A 263 8.34 11.02 -15.20
C ASP A 263 8.64 9.70 -15.94
N GLU A 264 9.01 8.63 -15.25
CA GLU A 264 9.24 7.31 -15.85
C GLU A 264 7.96 6.70 -16.41
N ILE A 265 6.86 6.76 -15.65
CA ILE A 265 5.54 6.27 -16.08
C ILE A 265 5.10 7.03 -17.34
N LEU A 266 5.11 8.35 -17.31
CA LEU A 266 4.62 9.18 -18.41
C LEU A 266 5.51 9.06 -19.65
N ASN A 267 6.83 8.99 -19.49
CA ASN A 267 7.75 8.76 -20.61
C ASN A 267 7.50 7.40 -21.25
N LYS A 268 7.25 6.36 -20.45
CA LYS A 268 6.95 5.03 -20.96
C LYS A 268 5.64 4.99 -21.74
N ILE A 269 4.60 5.66 -21.24
CA ILE A 269 3.30 5.80 -21.93
C ILE A 269 3.48 6.57 -23.24
N SER A 270 4.15 7.71 -23.21
CA SER A 270 4.38 8.54 -24.40
C SER A 270 5.14 7.78 -25.49
N THR A 271 6.15 6.98 -25.12
CA THR A 271 6.92 6.17 -26.07
C THR A 271 6.11 4.99 -26.62
N ASP A 272 5.20 4.43 -25.85
CA ASP A 272 4.36 3.29 -26.23
C ASP A 272 3.17 3.71 -27.11
N SER A 273 2.74 4.98 -27.02
CA SER A 273 1.61 5.56 -27.79
C SER A 273 2.02 6.16 -29.12
N GLY A 274 3.29 6.45 -29.36
CA GLY A 274 3.85 7.02 -30.61
C GLY A 274 4.35 5.94 -31.52
#